data_5507abd5533c2ba70e4766e2320a106d
#
_entry.id   5507abd5533c2ba70e4766e2320a106d
#
_cell.length_a   1.000
_cell.length_b   1.000
_cell.length_c   1.000
_cell.angle_alpha   90.00
_cell.angle_beta   90.00
_cell.angle_gamma   90.00
#
_symmetry.space_group_name_H-M   'P 1'
#
loop_
_entity.id
_entity.type
_entity.pdbx_description
1 polymer ?
#
loop_
_entity_poly.entity_id
_entity_poly.type
_entity_poly.pdbx_seq_one_letter_code
_entity_poly.pdbx_strand_id
1 'polypeptide(L)'
;MSTSPAKLSVFVGKNFACVKIAGRANFTFSPDFKTFLTELLQKGYGHFIIDLSECVLMDSTFLGVLAQFGLKMNPTSTPDQIGIELLNPNTRVTELLENLGALHLFKIISGALQLPDDVKTCTPKSGNPTHEQISRICLEAHQTLMAVNPENVARFKDVTRFLAEDLKNLEKCP
;
A
#
# COMPACT_ATOMS: atom_id res chain seq x y z
N MET A 1 19.23 0.55 18.24
CA MET A 1 18.05 0.09 17.49
C MET A 1 18.13 0.59 16.07
N SER A 2 18.32 -0.32 15.13
CA SER A 2 18.38 0.10 13.75
C SER A 2 16.96 0.35 13.24
N THR A 3 16.65 1.60 12.95
CA THR A 3 15.48 1.97 12.17
C THR A 3 15.80 1.71 10.71
N SER A 4 15.79 0.45 10.30
CA SER A 4 16.03 0.12 8.90
C SER A 4 14.94 0.76 8.04
N PRO A 5 15.31 1.53 7.02
CA PRO A 5 14.33 2.06 6.08
C PRO A 5 13.60 0.89 5.40
N ALA A 6 12.40 1.15 4.93
CA ALA A 6 11.65 0.15 4.19
C ALA A 6 12.41 -0.26 2.93
N LYS A 7 12.39 -1.56 2.66
CA LYS A 7 12.95 -2.13 1.43
C LYS A 7 11.86 -2.81 0.65
N LEU A 8 11.87 -2.60 -0.65
CA LEU A 8 10.98 -3.22 -1.59
C LEU A 8 11.76 -4.16 -2.49
N SER A 9 11.36 -5.42 -2.53
CA SER A 9 11.90 -6.41 -3.45
C SER A 9 10.75 -7.01 -4.24
N VAL A 10 10.95 -7.20 -5.54
CA VAL A 10 9.89 -7.66 -6.40
C VAL A 10 10.32 -8.88 -7.17
N PHE A 11 9.44 -9.86 -7.17
CA PHE A 11 9.58 -11.10 -7.91
C PHE A 11 8.41 -11.20 -8.87
N VAL A 12 8.67 -11.22 -10.16
CA VAL A 12 7.61 -11.32 -11.17
C VAL A 12 7.63 -12.67 -11.83
N GLY A 13 6.47 -13.30 -11.88
CA GLY A 13 6.22 -14.51 -12.64
C GLY A 13 5.43 -14.19 -13.91
N LYS A 14 4.86 -15.21 -14.51
CA LYS A 14 4.13 -15.07 -15.79
C LYS A 14 2.86 -14.23 -15.67
N ASN A 15 2.09 -14.44 -14.58
CA ASN A 15 0.79 -13.80 -14.36
C ASN A 15 0.66 -13.15 -12.99
N PHE A 16 1.71 -13.14 -12.19
CA PHE A 16 1.69 -12.60 -10.85
C PHE A 16 2.93 -11.77 -10.54
N ALA A 17 2.80 -10.88 -9.58
CA ALA A 17 3.91 -10.14 -9.00
C ALA A 17 3.89 -10.35 -7.49
N CYS A 18 5.02 -10.75 -6.92
CA CYS A 18 5.22 -10.79 -5.49
C CYS A 18 6.05 -9.59 -5.06
N VAL A 19 5.48 -8.77 -4.20
CA VAL A 19 6.13 -7.56 -3.69
C VAL A 19 6.44 -7.77 -2.23
N LYS A 20 7.71 -7.92 -1.90
CA LYS A 20 8.17 -8.08 -0.52
C LYS A 20 8.49 -6.74 0.09
N ILE A 21 7.91 -6.47 1.25
CA ILE A 21 8.12 -5.24 2.02
C ILE A 21 8.82 -5.63 3.32
N ALA A 22 10.02 -5.09 3.53
CA ALA A 22 10.78 -5.28 4.76
C ALA A 22 10.92 -3.95 5.49
N GLY A 23 10.85 -3.97 6.83
CA GLY A 23 11.02 -2.79 7.66
C GLY A 23 9.71 -2.05 7.91
N ARG A 24 9.77 -0.72 7.93
CA ARG A 24 8.62 0.14 8.27
C ARG A 24 7.96 0.69 7.01
N ALA A 25 6.76 0.22 6.74
CA ALA A 25 5.94 0.69 5.63
C ALA A 25 5.20 1.97 6.04
N ASN A 26 5.82 3.11 5.84
CA ASN A 26 5.31 4.41 6.27
C ASN A 26 5.05 5.37 5.10
N PHE A 27 4.55 6.57 5.44
CA PHE A 27 4.15 7.59 4.46
C PHE A 27 5.31 8.03 3.54
N THR A 28 6.55 8.03 4.01
CA THR A 28 7.70 8.45 3.18
C THR A 28 8.02 7.45 2.08
N PHE A 29 7.67 6.19 2.30
CA PHE A 29 7.85 5.10 1.35
C PHE A 29 6.64 4.90 0.42
N SER A 30 5.49 5.42 0.79
CA SER A 30 4.22 5.24 0.06
C SER A 30 4.26 5.74 -1.39
N PRO A 31 4.90 6.87 -1.73
CA PRO A 31 4.97 7.32 -3.13
C PRO A 31 5.67 6.32 -4.05
N ASP A 32 6.81 5.79 -3.63
CA ASP A 32 7.57 4.81 -4.41
C ASP A 32 6.78 3.51 -4.56
N PHE A 33 6.13 3.06 -3.49
CA PHE A 33 5.26 1.89 -3.50
C PHE A 33 4.10 2.06 -4.49
N LYS A 34 3.41 3.20 -4.44
CA LYS A 34 2.30 3.51 -5.34
C LYS A 34 2.74 3.52 -6.81
N THR A 35 3.84 4.20 -7.11
CA THR A 35 4.42 4.26 -8.45
C THR A 35 4.72 2.87 -8.97
N PHE A 36 5.35 2.07 -8.14
CA PHE A 36 5.78 0.74 -8.52
C PHE A 36 4.61 -0.21 -8.80
N LEU A 37 3.60 -0.24 -7.92
CA LEU A 37 2.40 -1.04 -8.16
C LEU A 37 1.64 -0.57 -9.40
N THR A 38 1.58 0.73 -9.63
CA THR A 38 0.94 1.29 -10.83
C THR A 38 1.64 0.80 -12.10
N GLU A 39 2.96 0.80 -12.12
CA GLU A 39 3.74 0.29 -13.26
C GLU A 39 3.49 -1.19 -13.50
N LEU A 40 3.42 -2.00 -12.44
CA LEU A 40 3.12 -3.43 -12.57
C LEU A 40 1.72 -3.66 -13.14
N LEU A 41 0.73 -2.90 -12.69
CA LEU A 41 -0.63 -2.98 -13.26
C LEU A 41 -0.64 -2.62 -14.74
N GLN A 42 0.07 -1.57 -15.13
CA GLN A 42 0.17 -1.14 -16.54
C GLN A 42 0.85 -2.20 -17.42
N LYS A 43 1.74 -2.98 -16.83
CA LYS A 43 2.39 -4.12 -17.53
C LYS A 43 1.49 -5.36 -17.63
N GLY A 44 0.29 -5.31 -17.05
CA GLY A 44 -0.71 -6.37 -17.16
C GLY A 44 -0.73 -7.40 -16.05
N TYR A 45 0.03 -7.19 -14.97
CA TYR A 45 -0.06 -8.08 -13.80
C TYR A 45 -1.39 -7.86 -13.09
N GLY A 46 -2.19 -8.91 -12.95
CA GLY A 46 -3.52 -8.87 -12.34
C GLY A 46 -3.62 -9.58 -11.00
N HIS A 47 -2.55 -10.22 -10.56
CA HIS A 47 -2.49 -10.93 -9.28
C HIS A 47 -1.24 -10.48 -8.52
N PHE A 48 -1.44 -10.02 -7.29
CA PHE A 48 -0.35 -9.53 -6.44
C PHE A 48 -0.31 -10.31 -5.13
N ILE A 49 0.89 -10.70 -4.75
CA ILE A 49 1.18 -11.21 -3.41
C ILE A 49 2.06 -10.17 -2.74
N ILE A 50 1.56 -9.57 -1.67
CA ILE A 50 2.34 -8.64 -0.86
C ILE A 50 2.90 -9.42 0.32
N ASP A 51 4.19 -9.69 0.27
CA ASP A 51 4.89 -10.44 1.32
C ASP A 51 5.25 -9.49 2.47
N LEU A 52 4.57 -9.66 3.58
CA LEU A 52 4.73 -8.85 4.79
C LEU A 52 5.50 -9.57 5.89
N SER A 53 6.15 -10.70 5.57
CA SER A 53 6.88 -11.51 6.56
C SER A 53 7.95 -10.71 7.31
N GLU A 54 8.58 -9.73 6.66
CA GLU A 54 9.59 -8.86 7.24
C GLU A 54 9.12 -7.42 7.47
N CYS A 55 7.83 -7.15 7.26
CA CYS A 55 7.24 -5.85 7.55
C CYS A 55 7.02 -5.69 9.06
N VAL A 56 7.68 -4.73 9.68
CA VAL A 56 7.63 -4.50 11.13
C VAL A 56 6.35 -3.78 11.53
N LEU A 57 6.01 -2.73 10.78
CA LEU A 57 4.78 -1.94 10.99
C LEU A 57 4.37 -1.27 9.69
N MET A 58 3.12 -0.86 9.67
CA MET A 58 2.52 -0.11 8.56
C MET A 58 1.76 1.08 9.14
N ASP A 59 1.83 2.23 8.50
CA ASP A 59 1.01 3.37 8.90
C ASP A 59 -0.27 3.47 8.06
N SER A 60 -1.15 4.39 8.45
CA SER A 60 -2.44 4.57 7.78
C SER A 60 -2.30 5.08 6.34
N THR A 61 -1.26 5.85 6.04
CA THR A 61 -1.01 6.32 4.68
C THR A 61 -0.65 5.16 3.76
N PHE A 62 0.27 4.31 4.18
CA PHE A 62 0.65 3.13 3.41
C PHE A 62 -0.52 2.18 3.22
N LEU A 63 -1.28 1.92 4.29
CA LEU A 63 -2.49 1.09 4.20
C LEU A 63 -3.52 1.71 3.25
N GLY A 64 -3.71 3.03 3.29
CA GLY A 64 -4.63 3.72 2.39
C GLY A 64 -4.24 3.57 0.92
N VAL A 65 -2.95 3.64 0.61
CA VAL A 65 -2.44 3.36 -0.75
C VAL A 65 -2.72 1.91 -1.14
N LEU A 66 -2.44 0.96 -0.24
CA LEU A 66 -2.71 -0.45 -0.49
C LEU A 66 -4.21 -0.70 -0.72
N ALA A 67 -5.08 -0.05 0.07
CA ALA A 67 -6.52 -0.12 -0.08
C ALA A 67 -7.01 0.42 -1.43
N GLN A 68 -6.40 1.47 -1.96
CA GLN A 68 -6.70 1.98 -3.30
C GLN A 68 -6.50 0.90 -4.36
N PHE A 69 -5.39 0.15 -4.29
CA PHE A 69 -5.14 -0.95 -5.21
C PHE A 69 -6.10 -2.11 -4.99
N GLY A 70 -6.44 -2.43 -3.74
CA GLY A 70 -7.45 -3.44 -3.43
C GLY A 70 -8.80 -3.14 -4.07
N LEU A 71 -9.25 -1.90 -3.96
CA LEU A 71 -10.51 -1.44 -4.57
C LEU A 71 -10.43 -1.42 -6.11
N LYS A 72 -9.32 -0.98 -6.66
CA LYS A 72 -9.11 -0.89 -8.10
C LYS A 72 -9.10 -2.27 -8.77
N MET A 73 -8.51 -3.24 -8.11
CA MET A 73 -8.37 -4.60 -8.63
C MET A 73 -9.61 -5.46 -8.39
N ASN A 74 -10.47 -5.07 -7.45
CA ASN A 74 -11.73 -5.77 -7.15
C ASN A 74 -12.87 -4.77 -6.97
N PRO A 75 -13.29 -4.09 -8.05
CA PRO A 75 -14.31 -3.03 -7.96
C PRO A 75 -15.67 -3.55 -7.52
N THR A 76 -15.97 -4.83 -7.71
CA THR A 76 -17.24 -5.46 -7.32
C THR A 76 -17.21 -6.00 -5.90
N SER A 77 -16.05 -5.98 -5.24
CA SER A 77 -15.84 -6.51 -3.88
C SER A 77 -16.30 -7.95 -3.68
N THR A 78 -16.22 -8.76 -4.75
CA THR A 78 -16.57 -10.18 -4.68
C THR A 78 -15.40 -10.98 -4.12
N PRO A 79 -15.64 -11.90 -3.15
CA PRO A 79 -14.56 -12.68 -2.54
C PRO A 79 -13.71 -13.48 -3.53
N ASP A 80 -14.32 -13.93 -4.62
CA ASP A 80 -13.65 -14.75 -5.63
C ASP A 80 -12.71 -13.98 -6.57
N GLN A 81 -12.76 -12.64 -6.53
CA GLN A 81 -11.99 -11.78 -7.43
C GLN A 81 -10.96 -10.91 -6.70
N ILE A 82 -10.58 -11.27 -5.48
CA ILE A 82 -9.55 -10.55 -4.74
C ILE A 82 -8.21 -10.71 -5.47
N GLY A 83 -7.70 -9.59 -5.98
CA GLY A 83 -6.46 -9.56 -6.74
C GLY A 83 -5.20 -9.39 -5.89
N ILE A 84 -5.36 -9.09 -4.59
CA ILE A 84 -4.24 -8.86 -3.66
C ILE A 84 -4.32 -9.83 -2.50
N GLU A 85 -3.27 -10.62 -2.34
CA GLU A 85 -3.07 -11.49 -1.19
C GLU A 85 -1.97 -10.88 -0.30
N LEU A 86 -2.21 -10.85 1.01
CA LEU A 86 -1.24 -10.42 2.01
C LEU A 86 -0.64 -11.66 2.68
N LEU A 87 0.65 -11.86 2.49
CA LEU A 87 1.37 -13.02 3.02
C LEU A 87 2.01 -12.66 4.36
N ASN A 88 1.67 -13.43 5.38
CA ASN A 88 2.26 -13.36 6.72
C ASN A 88 2.23 -11.96 7.36
N PRO A 89 1.11 -11.21 7.34
CA PRO A 89 1.05 -9.97 8.11
C PRO A 89 1.18 -10.30 9.60
N ASN A 90 1.95 -9.49 10.33
CA ASN A 90 2.05 -9.64 11.77
C ASN A 90 0.79 -9.10 12.47
N THR A 91 0.70 -9.31 13.79
CA THR A 91 -0.46 -8.89 14.59
C THR A 91 -0.74 -7.40 14.45
N ARG A 92 0.28 -6.54 14.46
CA ARG A 92 0.12 -5.09 14.34
C ARG A 92 -0.51 -4.68 13.01
N VAL A 93 -0.06 -5.28 11.92
CA VAL A 93 -0.60 -5.00 10.59
C VAL A 93 -2.04 -5.51 10.49
N THR A 94 -2.30 -6.71 11.00
CA THR A 94 -3.66 -7.28 10.98
C THR A 94 -4.63 -6.43 11.82
N GLU A 95 -4.23 -6.01 13.01
CA GLU A 95 -5.03 -5.12 13.85
C GLU A 95 -5.31 -3.77 13.16
N LEU A 96 -4.32 -3.21 12.47
CA LEU A 96 -4.52 -1.98 11.72
C LEU A 96 -5.55 -2.16 10.60
N LEU A 97 -5.47 -3.26 9.85
CA LEU A 97 -6.46 -3.61 8.81
C LEU A 97 -7.87 -3.73 9.39
N GLU A 98 -8.01 -4.43 10.52
CA GLU A 98 -9.29 -4.60 11.22
C GLU A 98 -9.84 -3.27 11.73
N ASN A 99 -9.01 -2.51 12.43
CA ASN A 99 -9.41 -1.23 13.04
C ASN A 99 -9.84 -0.19 12.00
N LEU A 100 -9.24 -0.21 10.82
CA LEU A 100 -9.59 0.71 9.73
C LEU A 100 -10.63 0.13 8.76
N GLY A 101 -11.13 -1.08 9.04
CA GLY A 101 -12.19 -1.70 8.24
C GLY A 101 -11.77 -2.07 6.83
N ALA A 102 -10.48 -2.34 6.61
CA ALA A 102 -9.93 -2.62 5.29
C ALA A 102 -9.60 -4.10 5.04
N LEU A 103 -9.82 -4.96 6.05
CA LEU A 103 -9.44 -6.38 5.97
C LEU A 103 -10.10 -7.11 4.80
N HIS A 104 -11.36 -6.78 4.51
CA HIS A 104 -12.16 -7.40 3.46
C HIS A 104 -11.64 -7.15 2.03
N LEU A 105 -10.73 -6.19 1.86
CA LEU A 105 -10.14 -5.86 0.54
C LEU A 105 -9.07 -6.85 0.12
N PHE A 106 -8.58 -7.66 1.04
CA PHE A 106 -7.42 -8.53 0.83
C PHE A 106 -7.71 -9.95 1.27
N LYS A 107 -6.96 -10.88 0.69
CA LYS A 107 -6.94 -12.26 1.16
C LYS A 107 -5.68 -12.45 2.01
N ILE A 108 -5.86 -12.86 3.26
CA ILE A 108 -4.74 -13.12 4.16
C ILE A 108 -4.27 -14.56 3.96
N ILE A 109 -2.99 -14.75 3.68
CA ILE A 109 -2.37 -16.05 3.51
C ILE A 109 -1.16 -16.20 4.45
N SER A 110 -0.86 -17.43 4.82
CA SER A 110 0.23 -17.77 5.72
C SER A 110 1.08 -18.89 5.12
N GLY A 111 2.34 -18.93 5.49
CA GLY A 111 3.24 -19.99 5.10
C GLY A 111 4.49 -19.49 4.38
N ALA A 112 5.27 -20.43 3.85
CA ALA A 112 6.44 -20.11 3.06
C ALA A 112 6.04 -19.90 1.61
N LEU A 113 6.52 -18.81 1.01
CA LEU A 113 6.31 -18.56 -0.40
C LEU A 113 7.32 -19.36 -1.21
N GLN A 114 6.81 -20.25 -2.06
CA GLN A 114 7.64 -20.96 -3.03
C GLN A 114 7.55 -20.25 -4.36
N LEU A 115 8.65 -19.62 -4.77
CA LEU A 115 8.73 -18.94 -6.06
C LEU A 115 9.21 -19.91 -7.13
N PRO A 116 8.62 -19.89 -8.36
CA PRO A 116 9.15 -20.67 -9.48
C PRO A 116 10.58 -20.26 -9.84
N ASP A 117 11.34 -21.18 -10.45
CA ASP A 117 12.75 -20.96 -10.81
C ASP A 117 12.94 -19.85 -11.85
N ASP A 118 11.91 -19.53 -12.63
CA ASP A 118 11.92 -18.50 -13.68
C ASP A 118 11.57 -17.09 -13.21
N VAL A 119 11.47 -16.90 -11.90
CA VAL A 119 11.12 -15.60 -11.31
C VAL A 119 12.29 -14.62 -11.43
N LYS A 120 11.99 -13.42 -11.89
CA LYS A 120 12.96 -12.32 -11.96
C LYS A 120 12.85 -11.45 -10.72
N THR A 121 14.00 -11.10 -10.13
CA THR A 121 14.08 -10.20 -8.97
C THR A 121 14.41 -8.80 -9.44
N CYS A 122 13.70 -7.81 -8.91
CA CYS A 122 13.94 -6.40 -9.15
C CYS A 122 13.87 -5.61 -7.84
N THR A 123 14.77 -4.65 -7.67
CA THR A 123 14.71 -3.70 -6.56
C THR A 123 14.40 -2.32 -7.15
N PRO A 124 13.21 -1.77 -6.90
CA PRO A 124 12.86 -0.45 -7.42
C PRO A 124 13.76 0.63 -6.84
N LYS A 125 14.07 1.63 -7.66
CA LYS A 125 14.79 2.83 -7.20
C LYS A 125 13.82 3.83 -6.60
N SER A 126 14.25 4.54 -5.54
CA SER A 126 13.48 5.65 -5.01
C SER A 126 13.38 6.77 -6.03
N GLY A 127 12.19 7.32 -6.22
CA GLY A 127 11.92 8.47 -7.07
C GLY A 127 12.18 9.81 -6.40
N ASN A 128 12.65 9.81 -5.14
CA ASN A 128 12.84 11.02 -4.31
C ASN A 128 11.63 11.95 -4.36
N PRO A 129 10.46 11.52 -3.83
CA PRO A 129 9.23 12.29 -3.94
C PRO A 129 9.34 13.64 -3.24
N THR A 130 8.71 14.66 -3.82
CA THR A 130 8.62 15.98 -3.23
C THR A 130 7.65 16.01 -2.05
N HIS A 131 7.74 17.06 -1.22
CA HIS A 131 6.77 17.28 -0.14
C HIS A 131 5.32 17.32 -0.66
N GLU A 132 5.11 18.00 -1.78
CA GLU A 132 3.79 18.05 -2.43
C GLU A 132 3.28 16.64 -2.83
N GLN A 133 4.13 15.82 -3.42
CA GLN A 133 3.78 14.45 -3.81
C GLN A 133 3.41 13.61 -2.60
N ILE A 134 4.18 13.69 -1.52
CA ILE A 134 3.91 12.98 -0.27
C ILE A 134 2.58 13.44 0.32
N SER A 135 2.35 14.75 0.41
CA SER A 135 1.11 15.32 0.97
C SER A 135 -0.12 14.90 0.17
N ARG A 136 -0.02 14.89 -1.15
CA ARG A 136 -1.11 14.46 -2.04
C ARG A 136 -1.44 12.99 -1.83
N ILE A 137 -0.43 12.15 -1.74
CA ILE A 137 -0.62 10.71 -1.50
C ILE A 137 -1.22 10.46 -0.12
N CYS A 138 -0.75 11.18 0.91
CA CYS A 138 -1.34 11.10 2.25
C CYS A 138 -2.81 11.50 2.26
N LEU A 139 -3.16 12.58 1.56
CA LEU A 139 -4.55 13.02 1.44
C LEU A 139 -5.43 11.97 0.77
N GLU A 140 -5.02 11.49 -0.39
CA GLU A 140 -5.77 10.49 -1.15
C GLU A 140 -5.91 9.18 -0.38
N ALA A 141 -4.85 8.75 0.31
CA ALA A 141 -4.87 7.54 1.13
C ALA A 141 -5.90 7.62 2.25
N HIS A 142 -5.94 8.74 2.98
CA HIS A 142 -6.90 8.92 4.06
C HIS A 142 -8.32 9.10 3.56
N GLN A 143 -8.51 9.78 2.43
CA GLN A 143 -9.82 9.86 1.78
C GLN A 143 -10.34 8.48 1.38
N THR A 144 -9.47 7.62 0.87
CA THR A 144 -9.81 6.23 0.55
C THR A 144 -10.26 5.47 1.79
N LEU A 145 -9.53 5.57 2.90
CA LEU A 145 -9.90 4.90 4.15
C LEU A 145 -11.23 5.41 4.70
N MET A 146 -11.52 6.70 4.57
CA MET A 146 -12.81 7.28 4.95
C MET A 146 -13.96 6.75 4.08
N ALA A 147 -13.70 6.50 2.81
CA ALA A 147 -14.70 5.90 1.91
C ALA A 147 -14.91 4.40 2.17
N VAL A 148 -13.84 3.70 2.56
CA VAL A 148 -13.89 2.25 2.87
C VAL A 148 -14.72 1.98 4.13
N ASN A 149 -14.54 2.82 5.16
CA ASN A 149 -15.28 2.69 6.41
C ASN A 149 -15.65 4.08 6.94
N PRO A 150 -16.95 4.41 7.02
CA PRO A 150 -17.40 5.72 7.52
C PRO A 150 -16.92 6.08 8.94
N GLU A 151 -16.61 5.08 9.78
CA GLU A 151 -16.04 5.32 11.11
C GLU A 151 -14.67 6.01 11.04
N ASN A 152 -13.96 5.88 9.91
CA ASN A 152 -12.68 6.53 9.69
C ASN A 152 -12.80 8.04 9.49
N VAL A 153 -13.99 8.56 9.17
CA VAL A 153 -14.23 10.00 9.00
C VAL A 153 -13.86 10.75 10.27
N ALA A 154 -14.33 10.28 11.43
CA ALA A 154 -14.01 10.92 12.71
C ALA A 154 -12.50 10.91 13.00
N ARG A 155 -11.79 9.86 12.57
CA ARG A 155 -10.35 9.73 12.79
C ARG A 155 -9.51 10.64 11.89
N PHE A 156 -9.92 10.82 10.64
CA PHE A 156 -9.06 11.42 9.61
C PHE A 156 -9.57 12.75 9.04
N LYS A 157 -10.75 13.21 9.43
CA LYS A 157 -11.31 14.48 8.91
C LYS A 157 -10.39 15.68 9.10
N ASP A 158 -9.73 15.76 10.25
CA ASP A 158 -8.84 16.90 10.54
C ASP A 158 -7.54 16.81 9.75
N VAL A 159 -6.92 15.62 9.69
CA VAL A 159 -5.69 15.45 8.92
C VAL A 159 -5.93 15.65 7.43
N THR A 160 -7.06 15.21 6.89
CA THR A 160 -7.41 15.45 5.48
C THR A 160 -7.65 16.93 5.20
N ARG A 161 -8.27 17.65 6.13
CA ARG A 161 -8.45 19.09 6.01
C ARG A 161 -7.11 19.81 5.97
N PHE A 162 -6.20 19.51 6.89
CA PHE A 162 -4.87 20.11 6.94
C PHE A 162 -4.07 19.82 5.67
N LEU A 163 -4.09 18.58 5.20
CA LEU A 163 -3.39 18.21 3.97
C LEU A 163 -3.96 18.94 2.75
N ALA A 164 -5.28 19.07 2.66
CA ALA A 164 -5.94 19.80 1.57
C ALA A 164 -5.57 21.29 1.59
N GLU A 165 -5.53 21.91 2.78
CA GLU A 165 -5.13 23.31 2.95
C GLU A 165 -3.65 23.51 2.59
N ASP A 166 -2.78 22.61 3.04
CA ASP A 166 -1.34 22.63 2.74
C ASP A 166 -1.10 22.57 1.23
N LEU A 167 -1.78 21.66 0.53
CA LEU A 167 -1.68 21.55 -0.92
C LEU A 167 -2.16 22.81 -1.64
N LYS A 168 -3.25 23.42 -1.20
CA LYS A 168 -3.74 24.71 -1.78
C LYS A 168 -2.70 25.82 -1.60
N ASN A 169 -2.02 25.86 -0.46
CA ASN A 169 -1.00 26.86 -0.20
C ASN A 169 0.23 26.64 -1.08
N LEU A 170 0.60 25.39 -1.33
CA LEU A 170 1.72 25.06 -2.23
C LEU A 170 1.42 25.42 -3.67
N GLU A 171 0.17 25.28 -4.12
CA GLU A 171 -0.27 25.66 -5.48
C GLU A 171 -0.27 27.18 -5.70
N LYS A 172 -0.38 27.97 -4.63
CA LYS A 172 -0.38 29.45 -4.70
C LYS A 172 1.02 30.06 -4.70
N CYS A 173 2.05 29.29 -4.37
CA CYS A 173 3.44 29.76 -4.42
C CYS A 173 3.97 29.62 -5.83
N PRO A 174 4.37 30.72 -6.51
CA PRO A 174 4.99 30.63 -7.83
C PRO A 174 6.36 29.97 -7.80
#